data_8559bd3e923cc265590ef07c41b3c97c
#
_entry.id   8559bd3e923cc265590ef07c41b3c97c
#
_cell.length_a   1.000
_cell.length_b   1.000
_cell.length_c   1.000
_cell.angle_alpha   90.00
_cell.angle_beta   90.00
_cell.angle_gamma   90.00
#
_symmetry.space_group_name_H-M   'P 1'
#
loop_
_entity.id
_entity.type
_entity.pdbx_description
1 polymer ?
#
loop_
_entity_poly.entity_id
_entity_poly.type
_entity_poly.pdbx_seq_one_letter_code
_entity_poly.pdbx_strand_id
1 'polypeptide(L)' 'MRDKNRLDKFYKEMCSLHKKYLPDWRFGQLMYNFLVWLNVNKNIDIFFPEEDRLLKLFKEYIANTVQCDLMCGDADEY' A
#
# COMPACT_ATOMS: atom_id res chain seq x y z
N MET A 1 -11.20 -8.85 -22.13
CA MET A 1 -9.93 -9.30 -21.51
C MET A 1 -9.14 -8.10 -21.02
N ARG A 2 -8.54 -8.20 -19.83
CA ARG A 2 -7.79 -7.09 -19.30
C ARG A 2 -6.47 -6.91 -20.04
N ASP A 3 -6.06 -5.65 -20.18
CA ASP A 3 -4.78 -5.34 -20.78
C ASP A 3 -3.68 -5.69 -19.78
N LYS A 4 -2.78 -6.57 -20.19
CA LYS A 4 -1.71 -7.00 -19.28
C LYS A 4 -0.73 -5.87 -18.98
N ASN A 5 -0.69 -4.83 -19.81
CA ASN A 5 0.20 -3.70 -19.59
C ASN A 5 -0.19 -2.86 -18.38
N ARG A 6 -1.41 -3.03 -17.88
CA ARG A 6 -1.84 -2.35 -16.66
C ARG A 6 -0.98 -2.76 -15.47
N LEU A 7 -0.45 -3.97 -15.52
CA LEU A 7 0.36 -4.50 -14.43
C LEU A 7 1.70 -3.81 -14.33
N ASP A 8 2.29 -3.45 -15.47
CA ASP A 8 3.57 -2.74 -15.46
C ASP A 8 3.46 -1.44 -14.69
N LYS A 9 2.43 -0.67 -14.98
CA LYS A 9 2.21 0.59 -14.29
C LYS A 9 1.92 0.38 -12.82
N PHE A 10 1.07 -0.58 -12.52
CA PHE A 10 0.69 -0.87 -11.14
C PHE A 10 1.90 -1.22 -10.28
N TYR A 11 2.69 -2.18 -10.74
CA TYR A 11 3.85 -2.63 -9.96
C TYR A 11 4.91 -1.56 -9.86
N LYS A 12 5.08 -0.78 -10.92
CA LYS A 12 6.04 0.31 -10.89
C LYS A 12 5.68 1.34 -9.83
N GLU A 13 4.41 1.71 -9.75
CA GLU A 13 3.97 2.66 -8.76
C GLU A 13 4.01 2.07 -7.36
N MET A 14 3.64 0.82 -7.20
CA MET A 14 3.75 0.14 -5.91
C MET A 14 5.19 0.15 -5.43
N CYS A 15 6.11 -0.18 -6.34
CA CYS A 15 7.53 -0.21 -6.00
C CYS A 15 8.02 1.17 -5.57
N SER A 16 7.62 2.20 -6.30
CA SER A 16 8.01 3.58 -5.97
C SER A 16 7.51 3.99 -4.60
N LEU A 17 6.27 3.66 -4.30
CA LEU A 17 5.68 4.02 -3.02
C LEU A 17 6.34 3.26 -1.88
N HIS A 18 6.62 1.99 -2.09
CA HIS A 18 7.28 1.18 -1.08
C HIS A 18 8.67 1.73 -0.76
N LYS A 19 9.42 2.05 -1.79
CA LYS A 19 10.78 2.57 -1.62
C LYS A 19 10.79 3.95 -0.98
N LYS A 20 9.81 4.77 -1.32
CA LYS A 20 9.79 6.16 -0.84
C LYS A 20 9.34 6.28 0.61
N TYR A 21 8.33 5.51 0.98
CA TYR A 21 7.69 5.70 2.29
C TYR A 21 7.96 4.62 3.30
N LEU A 22 8.14 3.38 2.85
CA LEU A 22 8.27 2.25 3.76
C LEU A 22 9.42 1.33 3.33
N PRO A 23 10.61 1.88 3.10
CA PRO A 23 11.70 1.10 2.51
C PRO A 23 12.20 -0.05 3.40
N ASP A 24 12.00 0.06 4.70
CA ASP A 24 12.50 -0.95 5.62
C ASP A 24 11.51 -2.09 5.85
N TRP A 25 10.30 -1.96 5.34
CA TRP A 25 9.32 -3.02 5.46
C TRP A 25 9.56 -4.07 4.39
N ARG A 26 9.55 -5.32 4.81
CA ARG A 26 9.62 -6.42 3.85
C ARG A 26 8.30 -6.51 3.09
N PHE A 27 8.36 -7.07 1.90
CA PHE A 27 7.18 -7.15 1.05
C PHE A 27 6.01 -7.84 1.77
N GLY A 28 6.29 -8.98 2.41
CA GLY A 28 5.24 -9.72 3.11
C GLY A 28 4.62 -8.92 4.23
N GLN A 29 5.44 -8.20 4.97
CA GLN A 29 4.96 -7.35 6.06
C GLN A 29 4.06 -6.25 5.52
N LEU A 30 4.48 -5.60 4.45
CA LEU A 30 3.69 -4.54 3.83
C LEU A 30 2.36 -5.08 3.33
N MET A 31 2.39 -6.20 2.63
CA MET A 31 1.18 -6.79 2.07
C MET A 31 0.21 -7.22 3.17
N TYR A 32 0.73 -7.87 4.19
CA TYR A 32 -0.13 -8.33 5.27
C TYR A 32 -0.81 -7.16 5.98
N ASN A 33 -0.04 -6.15 6.30
CA ASN A 33 -0.58 -4.99 7.02
C ASN A 33 -1.60 -4.25 6.16
N PHE A 34 -1.32 -4.12 4.87
CA PHE A 34 -2.25 -3.49 3.96
C PHE A 34 -3.55 -4.27 3.85
N LEU A 35 -3.45 -5.59 3.77
CA LEU A 35 -4.62 -6.47 3.72
C LEU A 35 -5.50 -6.30 4.95
N VAL A 36 -4.90 -6.31 6.11
CA VAL A 36 -5.63 -6.14 7.35
C VAL A 36 -6.31 -4.78 7.39
N TRP A 37 -5.59 -3.74 6.98
CA TRP A 37 -6.12 -2.40 6.95
C TRP A 37 -7.35 -2.29 6.04
N LEU A 38 -7.27 -2.91 4.87
CA LEU A 38 -8.39 -2.91 3.94
C LEU A 38 -9.62 -3.59 4.56
N ASN A 39 -9.39 -4.71 5.21
CA ASN A 39 -10.46 -5.47 5.79
C ASN A 39 -11.13 -4.73 6.94
N VAL A 40 -10.33 -4.19 7.84
CA VAL A 40 -10.82 -3.55 9.05
C VAL A 40 -11.42 -2.18 8.77
N ASN A 41 -10.75 -1.38 7.96
CA ASN A 41 -11.15 0.02 7.76
C ASN A 41 -12.07 0.25 6.58
N LYS A 42 -11.96 -0.57 5.55
CA LYS A 42 -12.75 -0.39 4.33
C LYS A 42 -13.71 -1.53 4.09
N ASN A 43 -13.58 -2.60 4.85
CA ASN A 43 -14.40 -3.79 4.64
C ASN A 43 -14.29 -4.31 3.20
N ILE A 44 -13.09 -4.28 2.66
CA ILE A 44 -12.80 -4.68 1.30
C ILE A 44 -11.89 -5.90 1.30
N ASP A 45 -12.25 -6.89 0.48
CA ASP A 45 -11.40 -8.04 0.23
C ASP A 45 -10.46 -7.68 -0.93
N ILE A 46 -9.17 -7.79 -0.71
CA ILE A 46 -8.17 -7.41 -1.72
C ILE A 46 -8.33 -8.16 -3.03
N PHE A 47 -9.02 -9.28 -3.01
CA PHE A 47 -9.20 -10.11 -4.20
C PHE A 47 -10.02 -9.41 -5.29
N PHE A 48 -10.94 -8.54 -4.89
CA PHE A 48 -11.91 -7.97 -5.83
C PHE A 48 -11.52 -6.65 -6.48
N PRO A 49 -10.83 -5.72 -5.82
CA PRO A 49 -10.55 -4.44 -6.47
C PRO A 49 -9.63 -4.58 -7.65
N GLU A 50 -9.90 -3.78 -8.69
CA GLU A 50 -8.99 -3.70 -9.82
C GLU A 50 -7.73 -2.93 -9.42
N GLU A 51 -6.68 -3.05 -10.21
CA GLU A 51 -5.39 -2.45 -9.88
C GLU A 51 -5.48 -0.94 -9.66
N ASP A 52 -6.27 -0.25 -10.48
CA ASP A 52 -6.39 1.21 -10.33
C ASP A 52 -6.96 1.58 -8.96
N ARG A 53 -8.01 0.90 -8.55
CA ARG A 53 -8.61 1.18 -7.26
C ARG A 53 -7.70 0.74 -6.13
N LEU A 54 -7.07 -0.39 -6.31
CA LEU A 54 -6.17 -0.91 -5.29
C LEU A 54 -5.01 0.03 -5.06
N LEU A 55 -4.51 0.64 -6.13
CA LEU A 55 -3.42 1.60 -6.01
C LEU A 55 -3.86 2.84 -5.24
N LYS A 56 -5.08 3.31 -5.47
CA LYS A 56 -5.61 4.44 -4.70
C LYS A 56 -5.73 4.09 -3.24
N LEU A 57 -6.21 2.91 -2.94
CA LEU A 57 -6.34 2.45 -1.56
C LEU A 57 -4.97 2.31 -0.92
N PHE A 58 -3.99 1.84 -1.67
CA PHE A 58 -2.64 1.71 -1.16
C PHE A 58 -2.04 3.07 -0.80
N LYS A 59 -2.28 4.06 -1.65
CA LYS A 59 -1.81 5.43 -1.36
C LYS A 59 -2.47 5.98 -0.12
N GLU A 60 -3.74 5.70 0.07
CA GLU A 60 -4.46 6.13 1.26
C GLU A 60 -3.88 5.44 2.49
N TYR A 61 -3.59 4.16 2.39
CA TYR A 61 -3.00 3.41 3.48
C TYR A 61 -1.64 4.00 3.89
N ILE A 62 -0.81 4.30 2.89
CA ILE A 62 0.50 4.88 3.16
C ILE A 62 0.37 6.23 3.84
N ALA A 63 -0.55 7.07 3.35
CA ALA A 63 -0.75 8.39 3.93
C ALA A 63 -1.12 8.28 5.41
N ASN A 64 -1.99 7.35 5.75
CA ASN A 64 -2.38 7.14 7.13
C ASN A 64 -1.22 6.61 7.98
N THR A 65 -0.48 5.67 7.43
CA THR A 65 0.61 5.04 8.15
C THR A 65 1.76 6.01 8.40
N VAL A 66 2.17 6.71 7.36
CA VAL A 66 3.29 7.66 7.47
C VAL A 66 2.92 8.81 8.39
N GLN A 67 1.69 9.30 8.27
CA GLN A 67 1.24 10.39 9.12
C GLN A 67 1.22 9.96 10.58
N CYS A 68 0.81 8.72 10.84
CA CYS A 68 0.81 8.19 12.19
C CYS A 68 2.23 8.14 12.75
N ASP A 69 3.17 7.69 11.95
CA ASP A 69 4.57 7.63 12.36
C ASP A 69 5.11 9.00 12.69
N LEU A 70 4.77 9.97 11.86
CA LEU A 70 5.22 11.35 12.10
C LEU A 70 4.66 11.89 13.40
N MET A 71 3.42 11.57 13.71
CA MET A 71 2.80 12.02 14.93
C MET A 71 3.44 11.37 16.16
N CYS A 72 3.91 10.16 16.01
CA CYS A 72 4.59 9.46 17.10
C CYS A 72 6.00 9.96 17.33
N GLY A 73 6.54 10.68 16.36
CA GLY A 73 7.87 11.23 16.50
C GLY A 73 8.99 10.27 16.25
N ASP A 74 8.68 9.10 15.76
CA ASP A 74 9.68 8.05 15.56
C ASP A 74 9.72 7.60 14.13
N ALA A 75 9.55 8.50 13.23
CA ALA A 75 9.40 8.17 11.82
C ALA A 75 10.61 7.43 11.25
N ASP A 76 11.72 7.52 11.88
CA ASP A 76 12.96 6.94 11.39
C ASP A 76 13.19 5.51 11.85
N GLU A 77 12.23 4.91 12.49
CA GLU A 77 12.47 3.65 13.18
C GLU A 77 12.45 2.40 12.34
N TYR A 78 12.23 2.49 11.10
CA TYR A 78 12.31 1.29 10.31
C TYR A 78 13.68 1.12 9.69
#